data_0c8e3285733424e82b70e5664381265b
#
_entry.id   0c8e3285733424e82b70e5664381265b
#
_cell.length_a   1.000
_cell.length_b   1.000
_cell.length_c   1.000
_cell.angle_alpha   90.00
_cell.angle_beta   90.00
_cell.angle_gamma   90.00
#
_symmetry.space_group_name_H-M   'P 1'
#
loop_
_entity.id
_entity.type
_entity.pdbx_description
1 polymer ?
#
loop_
_entity_poly.entity_id
_entity_poly.type
_entity_poly.pdbx_seq_one_letter_code
_entity_poly.pdbx_strand_id
1 'polypeptide(L)'
;GDAGVVIVDPSPILLAEYGFRQRQIEVERERLTRLRHTPSVTIDGERVELLANIEMPQDAAAAVAAGALGVGLFRTEFLFMGRVGNLPDEEEQYRSYREAVEGMQGLPITIRTIDIGADKPLDKGHKDTSTNPALGLRAIRWSLADPGMFRTQLRAILRAAARSASSRKSRRISTGR
;
A
#
# COMPACT_ATOMS: atom_id res chain seq x y z
N GLY A 1 10.90 -3.43 -17.88
CA GLY A 1 10.83 -1.96 -17.88
C GLY A 1 9.40 -1.47 -18.08
N ASP A 2 9.17 -0.18 -17.89
CA ASP A 2 7.83 0.45 -17.89
C ASP A 2 7.07 0.28 -19.21
N ALA A 3 7.80 0.02 -20.31
CA ALA A 3 7.20 -0.24 -21.62
C ALA A 3 6.80 -1.71 -21.85
N GLY A 4 7.05 -2.61 -20.90
CA GLY A 4 6.72 -4.02 -21.02
C GLY A 4 7.42 -4.77 -22.17
N VAL A 5 8.54 -4.22 -22.69
CA VAL A 5 9.28 -4.78 -23.82
C VAL A 5 10.39 -5.69 -23.32
N VAL A 6 10.43 -6.89 -23.87
CA VAL A 6 11.55 -7.85 -23.73
C VAL A 6 12.21 -8.03 -25.09
N ILE A 7 13.51 -7.83 -25.17
CA ILE A 7 14.28 -7.98 -26.39
C ILE A 7 15.20 -9.18 -26.21
N VAL A 8 15.06 -10.18 -27.09
CA VAL A 8 15.90 -11.37 -27.12
C VAL A 8 17.00 -11.12 -28.13
N ASP A 9 18.24 -11.46 -27.77
CA ASP A 9 19.44 -11.27 -28.61
C ASP A 9 19.59 -9.83 -29.17
N PRO A 10 19.70 -8.82 -28.28
CA PRO A 10 19.76 -7.42 -28.70
C PRO A 10 21.07 -7.12 -29.43
N SER A 11 20.96 -6.33 -30.50
CA SER A 11 22.17 -5.85 -31.20
C SER A 11 22.99 -4.90 -30.30
N PRO A 12 24.30 -4.72 -30.55
CA PRO A 12 25.13 -3.77 -29.79
C PRO A 12 24.59 -2.34 -29.79
N ILE A 13 23.96 -1.92 -30.89
CA ILE A 13 23.33 -0.59 -31.00
C ILE A 13 22.16 -0.45 -30.05
N LEU A 14 21.29 -1.46 -29.98
CA LEU A 14 20.16 -1.49 -29.05
C LEU A 14 20.62 -1.52 -27.60
N LEU A 15 21.65 -2.28 -27.28
CA LEU A 15 22.25 -2.28 -25.94
C LEU A 15 22.77 -0.90 -25.54
N ALA A 16 23.44 -0.20 -26.45
CA ALA A 16 23.95 1.14 -26.21
C ALA A 16 22.79 2.15 -25.99
N GLU A 17 21.73 2.06 -26.79
CA GLU A 17 20.54 2.89 -26.65
C GLU A 17 19.84 2.68 -25.30
N TYR A 18 19.58 1.42 -24.91
CA TYR A 18 18.96 1.12 -23.62
C TYR A 18 19.86 1.45 -22.44
N GLY A 19 21.19 1.30 -22.58
CA GLY A 19 22.14 1.77 -21.58
C GLY A 19 22.14 3.29 -21.41
N PHE A 20 21.95 4.04 -22.49
CA PHE A 20 21.78 5.49 -22.42
C PHE A 20 20.46 5.87 -21.69
N ARG A 21 19.35 5.24 -22.05
CA ARG A 21 18.04 5.44 -21.37
C ARG A 21 18.12 5.11 -19.89
N GLN A 22 18.80 4.04 -19.52
CA GLN A 22 18.99 3.65 -18.12
C GLN A 22 19.73 4.77 -17.35
N ARG A 23 20.83 5.28 -17.89
CA ARG A 23 21.57 6.39 -17.28
C ARG A 23 20.72 7.66 -17.12
N GLN A 24 19.88 7.98 -18.10
CA GLN A 24 18.94 9.11 -17.98
C GLN A 24 17.94 8.90 -16.82
N ILE A 25 17.40 7.70 -16.67
CA ILE A 25 16.50 7.35 -15.57
C ILE A 25 17.22 7.47 -14.21
N GLU A 26 18.47 7.03 -14.13
CA GLU A 26 19.29 7.14 -12.90
C GLU A 26 19.55 8.61 -12.53
N VAL A 27 19.91 9.44 -13.47
CA VAL A 27 20.10 10.90 -13.27
C VAL A 27 18.79 11.55 -12.79
N GLU A 28 17.66 11.20 -13.40
CA GLU A 28 16.36 11.74 -12.98
C GLU A 28 15.97 11.24 -11.57
N ARG A 29 16.24 10.00 -11.24
CA ARG A 29 16.04 9.47 -9.87
C ARG A 29 16.87 10.23 -8.84
N GLU A 30 18.14 10.51 -9.15
CA GLU A 30 19.00 11.30 -8.26
C GLU A 30 18.48 12.72 -8.08
N ARG A 31 18.00 13.34 -9.17
CA ARG A 31 17.36 14.65 -9.12
C ARG A 31 16.11 14.65 -8.22
N LEU A 32 15.23 13.68 -8.40
CA LEU A 32 14.03 13.52 -7.58
C LEU A 32 14.37 13.25 -6.11
N THR A 33 15.45 12.53 -5.83
CA THR A 33 15.90 12.25 -4.46
C THR A 33 16.25 13.55 -3.71
N ARG A 34 16.71 14.59 -4.40
CA ARG A 34 17.00 15.92 -3.79
C ARG A 34 15.72 16.63 -3.33
N LEU A 35 14.58 16.35 -3.97
CA LEU A 35 13.29 16.93 -3.60
C LEU A 35 12.68 16.29 -2.34
N ARG A 36 13.22 15.18 -1.88
CA ARG A 36 12.71 14.40 -0.73
C ARG A 36 12.47 15.23 0.54
N HIS A 37 13.31 16.23 0.78
CA HIS A 37 13.24 17.09 1.96
C HIS A 37 12.68 18.48 1.65
N THR A 38 12.29 18.72 0.40
CA THR A 38 11.69 19.99 0.00
C THR A 38 10.24 20.05 0.49
N PRO A 39 9.83 21.08 1.21
CA PRO A 39 8.44 21.24 1.61
C PRO A 39 7.51 21.29 0.41
N SER A 40 6.42 20.52 0.46
CA SER A 40 5.38 20.56 -0.57
C SER A 40 4.45 21.73 -0.30
N VAL A 41 4.74 22.86 -0.96
CA VAL A 41 4.01 24.12 -0.82
C VAL A 41 3.55 24.55 -2.19
N THR A 42 2.29 24.97 -2.33
CA THR A 42 1.73 25.53 -3.56
C THR A 42 2.27 26.94 -3.82
N ILE A 43 2.03 27.51 -5.00
CA ILE A 43 2.50 28.83 -5.36
C ILE A 43 1.90 29.92 -4.46
N ASP A 44 0.67 29.73 -3.97
CA ASP A 44 -0.02 30.61 -3.03
C ASP A 44 0.36 30.38 -1.56
N GLY A 45 1.32 29.49 -1.28
CA GLY A 45 1.90 29.28 0.04
C GLY A 45 1.22 28.20 0.89
N GLU A 46 0.23 27.50 0.36
CA GLU A 46 -0.45 26.43 1.09
C GLU A 46 0.38 25.16 1.14
N ARG A 47 0.49 24.58 2.34
CA ARG A 47 1.21 23.31 2.54
C ARG A 47 0.34 22.11 2.20
N VAL A 48 0.85 21.24 1.33
CA VAL A 48 0.19 19.99 0.95
C VAL A 48 0.92 18.81 1.58
N GLU A 49 0.20 17.90 2.21
CA GLU A 49 0.77 16.67 2.73
C GLU A 49 0.87 15.62 1.61
N LEU A 50 2.07 15.09 1.39
CA LEU A 50 2.31 14.00 0.44
C LEU A 50 2.29 12.67 1.19
N LEU A 51 1.27 11.88 0.92
CA LEU A 51 1.07 10.56 1.52
C LEU A 51 1.26 9.46 0.47
N ALA A 52 1.89 8.36 0.88
CA ALA A 52 2.11 7.22 0.00
C ALA A 52 0.82 6.40 -0.18
N ASN A 53 0.72 5.74 -1.33
CA ASN A 53 -0.23 4.68 -1.60
C ASN A 53 0.56 3.37 -1.66
N ILE A 54 0.24 2.42 -0.77
CA ILE A 54 0.95 1.15 -0.67
C ILE A 54 0.00 -0.03 -0.85
N GLU A 55 0.55 -1.15 -1.31
CA GLU A 55 -0.18 -2.39 -1.57
C GLU A 55 0.35 -3.54 -0.70
N MET A 56 1.66 -3.53 -0.46
CA MET A 56 2.33 -4.53 0.36
C MET A 56 2.93 -3.88 1.63
N PRO A 57 3.01 -4.61 2.75
CA PRO A 57 3.63 -4.09 3.97
C PRO A 57 5.07 -3.59 3.76
N GLN A 58 5.83 -4.25 2.90
CA GLN A 58 7.22 -3.91 2.57
C GLN A 58 7.37 -2.54 1.89
N ASP A 59 6.31 -2.05 1.23
CA ASP A 59 6.31 -0.73 0.57
C ASP A 59 6.44 0.42 1.58
N ALA A 60 6.12 0.18 2.85
CA ALA A 60 6.21 1.16 3.92
C ALA A 60 7.63 1.73 4.07
N ALA A 61 8.66 0.88 4.03
CA ALA A 61 10.04 1.32 4.11
C ALA A 61 10.45 2.20 2.92
N ALA A 62 10.01 1.86 1.71
CA ALA A 62 10.24 2.67 0.52
C ALA A 62 9.52 4.02 0.57
N ALA A 63 8.29 4.05 1.11
CA ALA A 63 7.51 5.27 1.32
C ALA A 63 8.24 6.24 2.28
N VAL A 64 8.74 5.74 3.42
CA VAL A 64 9.56 6.53 4.35
C VAL A 64 10.84 7.00 3.68
N ALA A 65 11.52 6.11 2.95
CA ALA A 65 12.72 6.45 2.21
C ALA A 65 12.48 7.52 1.13
N ALA A 66 11.31 7.58 0.52
CA ALA A 66 10.91 8.62 -0.44
C ALA A 66 10.51 9.95 0.21
N GLY A 67 10.39 10.03 1.54
CA GLY A 67 10.01 11.24 2.28
C GLY A 67 8.50 11.44 2.42
N ALA A 68 7.70 10.39 2.28
CA ALA A 68 6.27 10.45 2.54
C ALA A 68 5.98 10.81 4.00
N LEU A 69 4.98 11.67 4.23
CA LEU A 69 4.56 12.08 5.56
C LEU A 69 3.65 11.06 6.25
N GLY A 70 3.27 10.02 5.53
CA GLY A 70 2.43 8.93 5.99
C GLY A 70 1.96 8.06 4.83
N VAL A 71 1.09 7.11 5.14
CA VAL A 71 0.35 6.34 4.15
C VAL A 71 -1.08 6.84 4.09
N GLY A 72 -1.46 7.42 2.95
CA GLY A 72 -2.83 7.88 2.68
C GLY A 72 -3.77 6.75 2.31
N LEU A 73 -3.23 5.67 1.75
CA LEU A 73 -3.99 4.48 1.38
C LEU A 73 -3.13 3.22 1.43
N PHE A 74 -3.44 2.32 2.34
CA PHE A 74 -2.98 0.95 2.29
C PHE A 74 -4.10 0.06 1.72
N ARG A 75 -3.86 -0.48 0.53
CA ARG A 75 -4.80 -1.37 -0.16
C ARG A 75 -4.68 -2.78 0.38
N THR A 76 -5.65 -3.21 1.16
CA THR A 76 -5.61 -4.52 1.81
C THR A 76 -6.00 -5.69 0.90
N GLU A 77 -6.50 -5.41 -0.31
CA GLU A 77 -6.99 -6.39 -1.27
C GLU A 77 -5.96 -7.46 -1.62
N PHE A 78 -4.69 -7.09 -1.68
CA PHE A 78 -3.60 -8.02 -1.99
C PHE A 78 -3.45 -9.16 -0.99
N LEU A 79 -3.88 -8.95 0.26
CA LEU A 79 -3.93 -10.01 1.28
C LEU A 79 -4.98 -11.07 0.96
N PHE A 80 -6.01 -10.70 0.22
CA PHE A 80 -7.15 -11.54 -0.10
C PHE A 80 -7.06 -12.16 -1.49
N MET A 81 -6.24 -11.61 -2.39
CA MET A 81 -6.11 -12.07 -3.77
C MET A 81 -5.21 -13.30 -3.90
N GLY A 82 -5.45 -14.09 -4.97
CA GLY A 82 -4.60 -15.25 -5.29
C GLY A 82 -4.76 -16.45 -4.36
N ARG A 83 -5.76 -16.45 -3.49
CA ARG A 83 -6.02 -17.55 -2.55
C ARG A 83 -7.01 -18.54 -3.15
N VAL A 84 -6.82 -19.79 -2.81
CA VAL A 84 -7.74 -20.88 -3.14
C VAL A 84 -8.44 -21.32 -1.86
N GLY A 85 -9.71 -20.95 -1.73
CA GLY A 85 -10.62 -21.51 -0.74
C GLY A 85 -10.73 -20.82 0.62
N ASN A 86 -9.72 -20.11 1.13
CA ASN A 86 -9.78 -19.52 2.46
C ASN A 86 -9.37 -18.03 2.47
N LEU A 87 -10.20 -17.21 3.09
CA LEU A 87 -9.85 -15.82 3.39
C LEU A 87 -8.73 -15.76 4.45
N PRO A 88 -7.90 -14.69 4.48
CA PRO A 88 -6.88 -14.52 5.50
C PRO A 88 -7.54 -14.42 6.89
N ASP A 89 -7.02 -15.16 7.85
CA ASP A 89 -7.50 -15.12 9.23
C ASP A 89 -7.08 -13.81 9.94
N GLU A 90 -7.56 -13.63 11.17
CA GLU A 90 -7.27 -12.42 11.96
C GLU A 90 -5.77 -12.27 12.22
N GLU A 91 -5.06 -13.36 12.49
CA GLU A 91 -3.65 -13.31 12.85
C GLU A 91 -2.77 -12.98 11.64
N GLU A 92 -3.10 -13.53 10.49
CA GLU A 92 -2.41 -13.24 9.23
C GLU A 92 -2.58 -11.78 8.81
N GLN A 93 -3.81 -11.27 8.87
CA GLN A 93 -4.10 -9.86 8.61
C GLN A 93 -3.39 -8.96 9.62
N TYR A 94 -3.43 -9.30 10.89
CA TYR A 94 -2.75 -8.56 11.95
C TYR A 94 -1.24 -8.46 11.71
N ARG A 95 -0.57 -9.56 11.34
CA ARG A 95 0.88 -9.54 11.04
C ARG A 95 1.20 -8.59 9.90
N SER A 96 0.43 -8.63 8.84
CA SER A 96 0.60 -7.78 7.67
C SER A 96 0.40 -6.29 8.02
N TYR A 97 -0.68 -5.95 8.73
CA TYR A 97 -0.93 -4.57 9.15
C TYR A 97 0.11 -4.06 10.14
N ARG A 98 0.54 -4.92 11.05
CA ARG A 98 1.60 -4.62 12.00
C ARG A 98 2.93 -4.34 11.30
N GLU A 99 3.32 -5.15 10.33
CA GLU A 99 4.55 -4.95 9.55
C GLU A 99 4.54 -3.59 8.84
N ALA A 100 3.42 -3.24 8.18
CA ALA A 100 3.25 -1.93 7.56
C ALA A 100 3.36 -0.79 8.58
N VAL A 101 2.69 -0.91 9.73
CA VAL A 101 2.72 0.09 10.81
C VAL A 101 4.12 0.27 11.39
N GLU A 102 4.85 -0.82 11.60
CA GLU A 102 6.24 -0.79 12.11
C GLU A 102 7.17 -0.16 11.06
N GLY A 103 7.00 -0.51 9.78
CA GLY A 103 7.76 0.05 8.66
C GLY A 103 7.59 1.56 8.49
N MET A 104 6.45 2.12 8.87
CA MET A 104 6.19 3.57 8.84
C MET A 104 6.83 4.34 10.00
N GLN A 105 7.52 3.70 10.94
CA GLN A 105 8.33 4.35 12.00
C GLN A 105 7.57 5.40 12.82
N GLY A 106 6.28 5.22 13.01
CA GLY A 106 5.42 6.13 13.77
C GLY A 106 4.70 7.19 12.93
N LEU A 107 4.92 7.25 11.62
CA LEU A 107 4.11 8.05 10.71
C LEU A 107 2.68 7.48 10.59
N PRO A 108 1.69 8.33 10.28
CA PRO A 108 0.30 7.89 10.16
C PRO A 108 0.11 6.94 8.98
N ILE A 109 -0.82 6.00 9.14
CA ILE A 109 -1.21 5.05 8.10
C ILE A 109 -2.73 4.93 8.05
N THR A 110 -3.30 5.13 6.87
CA THR A 110 -4.72 4.90 6.58
C THR A 110 -4.87 3.53 5.93
N ILE A 111 -5.52 2.60 6.64
CA ILE A 111 -5.78 1.25 6.14
C ILE A 111 -7.20 1.22 5.59
N ARG A 112 -7.34 0.90 4.31
CA ARG A 112 -8.65 0.69 3.68
C ARG A 112 -9.16 -0.71 4.03
N THR A 113 -10.39 -0.82 4.48
CA THR A 113 -11.08 -2.10 4.54
C THR A 113 -11.28 -2.64 3.12
N ILE A 114 -11.43 -3.95 3.00
CA ILE A 114 -11.48 -4.66 1.72
C ILE A 114 -12.43 -3.97 0.72
N ASP A 115 -11.92 -3.70 -0.48
CA ASP A 115 -12.66 -3.13 -1.60
C ASP A 115 -12.53 -4.05 -2.82
N ILE A 116 -13.08 -5.24 -2.71
CA ILE A 116 -13.19 -6.21 -3.81
C ILE A 116 -14.66 -6.28 -4.23
N GLY A 117 -14.88 -6.34 -5.52
CA GLY A 117 -16.17 -6.61 -6.12
C GLY A 117 -16.26 -8.06 -6.62
N ALA A 118 -17.43 -8.47 -7.01
CA ALA A 118 -17.67 -9.79 -7.59
C ALA A 118 -16.98 -10.01 -8.96
N ASP A 119 -16.42 -8.95 -9.54
CA ASP A 119 -15.56 -8.96 -10.73
C ASP A 119 -14.19 -9.63 -10.46
N LYS A 120 -13.80 -9.74 -9.18
CA LYS A 120 -12.58 -10.44 -8.76
C LYS A 120 -12.96 -11.55 -7.79
N PRO A 121 -13.31 -12.74 -8.28
CA PRO A 121 -13.79 -13.82 -7.42
C PRO A 121 -12.69 -14.25 -6.44
N LEU A 122 -12.93 -14.03 -5.16
CA LEU A 122 -12.18 -14.67 -4.08
C LEU A 122 -12.58 -16.14 -3.97
N ASP A 123 -13.75 -16.47 -4.46
CA ASP A 123 -14.25 -17.84 -4.51
C ASP A 123 -14.98 -18.09 -5.86
N LYS A 124 -14.73 -19.27 -6.46
CA LYS A 124 -15.29 -19.64 -7.78
C LYS A 124 -16.83 -19.81 -7.77
N GLY A 125 -17.48 -19.60 -6.61
CA GLY A 125 -18.90 -19.84 -6.41
C GLY A 125 -19.83 -18.62 -6.57
N HIS A 126 -19.33 -17.41 -6.41
CA HIS A 126 -20.16 -16.19 -6.53
C HIS A 126 -19.86 -15.44 -7.81
N LYS A 127 -20.54 -15.79 -8.88
CA LYS A 127 -20.65 -14.92 -10.05
C LYS A 127 -21.71 -13.87 -9.74
N ASP A 128 -21.29 -12.63 -9.52
CA ASP A 128 -22.23 -11.51 -9.55
C ASP A 128 -22.76 -11.39 -10.98
N THR A 129 -24.03 -11.72 -11.17
CA THR A 129 -24.75 -11.61 -12.43
C THR A 129 -25.33 -10.21 -12.64
N SER A 130 -24.92 -9.24 -11.80
CA SER A 130 -25.41 -7.88 -11.92
C SER A 130 -24.93 -7.24 -13.24
N THR A 131 -25.81 -6.51 -13.88
CA THR A 131 -25.51 -5.78 -15.13
C THR A 131 -24.50 -4.66 -14.95
N ASN A 132 -24.26 -4.22 -13.69
CA ASN A 132 -23.24 -3.25 -13.33
C ASN A 132 -22.53 -3.68 -12.03
N PRO A 133 -21.36 -4.34 -12.12
CA PRO A 133 -20.61 -4.82 -10.96
C PRO A 133 -20.21 -3.70 -9.97
N ALA A 134 -20.07 -2.46 -10.44
CA ALA A 134 -19.73 -1.33 -9.58
C ALA A 134 -20.87 -0.97 -8.60
N LEU A 135 -22.10 -1.26 -8.95
CA LEU A 135 -23.30 -1.06 -8.11
C LEU A 135 -23.68 -2.34 -7.33
N GLY A 136 -23.03 -3.46 -7.60
CA GLY A 136 -23.26 -4.75 -6.99
C GLY A 136 -22.72 -4.87 -5.55
N LEU A 137 -22.56 -6.10 -5.12
CA LEU A 137 -22.04 -6.45 -3.80
C LEU A 137 -20.52 -6.28 -3.77
N ARG A 138 -20.06 -5.08 -3.36
CA ARG A 138 -18.63 -4.77 -3.21
C ARG A 138 -18.34 -3.86 -2.03
N ALA A 139 -17.09 -3.77 -1.65
CA ALA A 139 -16.57 -2.90 -0.60
C ALA A 139 -17.42 -3.01 0.68
N ILE A 140 -17.86 -1.88 1.21
CA ILE A 140 -18.66 -1.84 2.44
C ILE A 140 -19.97 -2.62 2.35
N ARG A 141 -20.60 -2.71 1.18
CA ARG A 141 -21.83 -3.49 1.02
C ARG A 141 -21.57 -4.98 1.23
N TRP A 142 -20.46 -5.49 0.70
CA TRP A 142 -20.04 -6.86 0.97
C TRP A 142 -19.63 -7.07 2.44
N SER A 143 -18.87 -6.15 2.99
CA SER A 143 -18.48 -6.20 4.40
C SER A 143 -19.67 -6.26 5.36
N LEU A 144 -20.76 -5.55 5.04
CA LEU A 144 -21.99 -5.57 5.82
C LEU A 144 -22.83 -6.84 5.57
N ALA A 145 -22.72 -7.45 4.39
CA ALA A 145 -23.37 -8.73 4.08
C ALA A 145 -22.65 -9.92 4.76
N ASP A 146 -21.34 -9.81 5.00
CA ASP A 146 -20.53 -10.78 5.76
C ASP A 146 -19.89 -10.11 7.00
N PRO A 147 -20.67 -9.93 8.09
CA PRO A 147 -20.15 -9.30 9.30
C PRO A 147 -19.03 -10.10 9.98
N GLY A 148 -18.92 -11.40 9.72
CA GLY A 148 -17.86 -12.28 10.24
C GLY A 148 -16.50 -11.89 9.69
N MET A 149 -16.39 -11.84 8.37
CA MET A 149 -15.20 -11.37 7.66
C MET A 149 -14.83 -9.93 8.04
N PHE A 150 -15.80 -9.03 8.04
CA PHE A 150 -15.57 -7.62 8.36
C PHE A 150 -15.06 -7.42 9.79
N ARG A 151 -15.64 -8.13 10.76
CA ARG A 151 -15.18 -8.10 12.16
C ARG A 151 -13.75 -8.62 12.30
N THR A 152 -13.40 -9.68 11.61
CA THR A 152 -12.04 -10.23 11.57
C THR A 152 -11.05 -9.17 11.09
N GLN A 153 -11.35 -8.48 9.99
CA GLN A 153 -10.50 -7.41 9.49
C GLN A 153 -10.37 -6.24 10.46
N LEU A 154 -11.48 -5.74 11.00
CA LEU A 154 -11.47 -4.63 11.95
C LEU A 154 -10.69 -4.95 13.23
N ARG A 155 -10.81 -6.18 13.75
CA ARG A 155 -10.03 -6.62 14.92
C ARG A 155 -8.54 -6.64 14.62
N ALA A 156 -8.13 -7.15 13.46
CA ALA A 156 -6.74 -7.16 13.03
C ALA A 156 -6.16 -5.74 12.94
N ILE A 157 -6.91 -4.80 12.34
CA ILE A 157 -6.53 -3.39 12.23
C ILE A 157 -6.36 -2.76 13.62
N LEU A 158 -7.35 -2.93 14.51
CA LEU A 158 -7.32 -2.37 15.86
C LEU A 158 -6.17 -2.93 16.71
N ARG A 159 -5.88 -4.22 16.58
CA ARG A 159 -4.73 -4.86 17.24
C ARG A 159 -3.40 -4.26 16.77
N ALA A 160 -3.24 -4.01 15.47
CA ALA A 160 -2.06 -3.36 14.91
C ALA A 160 -1.91 -1.91 15.41
N ALA A 161 -3.01 -1.15 15.46
CA ALA A 161 -3.05 0.23 15.96
C ALA A 161 -2.70 0.33 17.44
N ALA A 162 -3.20 -0.57 18.30
CA ALA A 162 -2.95 -0.56 19.73
C ALA A 162 -1.46 -0.71 20.07
N ARG A 163 -0.73 -1.54 19.32
CA ARG A 163 0.73 -1.69 19.50
C ARG A 163 1.52 -0.48 19.07
N SER A 164 1.12 0.20 18.01
CA SER A 164 1.73 1.47 17.58
C SER A 164 1.61 2.56 18.66
N ALA A 165 0.47 2.66 19.30
CA ALA A 165 0.24 3.60 20.41
C ALA A 165 1.14 3.29 21.62
N SER A 166 1.30 2.01 21.98
CA SER A 166 2.17 1.55 23.06
C SER A 166 3.65 1.85 22.79
N SER A 167 4.12 1.63 21.56
CA SER A 167 5.50 1.92 21.15
C SER A 167 5.83 3.42 21.19
N ARG A 168 4.89 4.29 20.81
CA ARG A 168 5.05 5.75 20.93
C ARG A 168 5.14 6.22 22.37
N LYS A 169 4.37 5.63 23.28
CA LYS A 169 4.41 5.96 24.71
C LYS A 169 5.76 5.57 25.34
N SER A 170 6.31 4.43 24.99
CA SER A 170 7.63 3.97 25.45
C SER A 170 8.77 4.88 24.96
N ARG A 171 8.76 5.34 23.71
CA ARG A 171 9.79 6.26 23.19
C ARG A 171 9.75 7.64 23.83
N ARG A 172 8.56 8.15 24.23
CA ARG A 172 8.44 9.43 24.97
C ARG A 172 9.00 9.37 26.38
N ILE A 173 9.01 8.20 27.02
CA ILE A 173 9.55 8.01 28.38
C ILE A 173 11.08 7.89 28.36
N SER A 174 11.68 7.41 27.28
CA SER A 174 13.15 7.20 27.18
C SER A 174 13.93 8.46 26.77
N THR A 175 13.29 9.52 26.31
CA THR A 175 13.93 10.80 25.94
C THR A 175 13.87 11.87 27.05
N GLY A 176 13.43 11.51 28.23
CA GLY A 176 13.34 12.38 29.42
C GLY A 176 14.40 12.06 30.46
N ARG A 177 15.68 12.16 30.10
CA ARG A 177 16.82 12.31 31.03
C ARG A 177 17.89 13.19 30.38
#